data_c6d044d7011a436c29ca193a0fc5965d
#
_entry.id   c6d044d7011a436c29ca193a0fc5965d
#
_cell.length_a   1.000
_cell.length_b   1.000
_cell.length_c   1.000
_cell.angle_alpha   90.00
_cell.angle_beta   90.00
_cell.angle_gamma   90.00
#
_symmetry.space_group_name_H-M   'P 1'
#
loop_
_entity.id
_entity.type
_entity.pdbx_description
1 polymer ?
#
loop_
_entity_poly.entity_id
_entity_poly.type
_entity_poly.pdbx_seq_one_letter_code
_entity_poly.pdbx_strand_id
1 'polypeptide(L)'
;TASHNPPEWLGLKIKGPFGGSVEGDFTAAVERRLAAGGITAPIKAEVPRFDGRGEHLEGLRRKLDLSALVDGLKAINLKVIVDPMHGSAAGCVTELLGPQAAGVVEEIRSDRDPLFGGHPPEPLAPYLGGLIAAVKASTAAGTPAVGLVFDGDGDRIAAVDETGRFCSTQLLMPLLIDHLARARQLPGAVVKTVSGSDLMRLVAEAQGRKVLEL
;
A
#
# COMPACT_ATOMS: atom_id res chain seq x y z
N THR A 1 14.96 -1.99 3.86
CA THR A 1 14.12 -2.92 3.10
C THR A 1 14.24 -2.66 1.62
N ALA A 2 14.18 -3.69 0.82
CA ALA A 2 14.32 -3.58 -0.62
C ALA A 2 12.96 -3.44 -1.35
N SER A 3 11.84 -3.20 -0.60
CA SER A 3 10.49 -2.98 -1.11
C SER A 3 10.02 -4.11 -2.05
N HIS A 4 10.10 -3.91 -3.35
CA HIS A 4 9.67 -4.81 -4.42
C HIS A 4 10.80 -5.61 -5.08
N ASN A 5 12.02 -5.48 -4.58
CA ASN A 5 13.15 -6.23 -5.13
C ASN A 5 13.09 -7.72 -4.71
N PRO A 6 13.77 -8.61 -5.45
CA PRO A 6 13.95 -10.00 -5.05
C PRO A 6 14.52 -10.16 -3.63
N PRO A 7 14.31 -11.31 -2.98
CA PRO A 7 14.61 -11.51 -1.55
C PRO A 7 16.09 -11.43 -1.17
N GLU A 8 17.01 -11.55 -2.12
CA GLU A 8 18.46 -11.40 -1.93
C GLU A 8 18.88 -9.94 -1.71
N TRP A 9 18.01 -8.97 -1.99
CA TRP A 9 18.29 -7.56 -1.79
C TRP A 9 17.81 -7.09 -0.42
N LEU A 10 18.67 -6.41 0.29
CA LEU A 10 18.36 -5.79 1.57
C LEU A 10 18.78 -4.32 1.56
N GLY A 11 17.95 -3.45 2.11
CA GLY A 11 18.22 -2.03 2.19
C GLY A 11 17.82 -1.42 3.52
N LEU A 12 18.36 -0.25 3.82
CA LEU A 12 18.05 0.55 4.99
C LEU A 12 17.64 1.96 4.55
N LYS A 13 16.45 2.41 4.94
CA LYS A 13 15.97 3.77 4.68
C LYS A 13 16.16 4.61 5.96
N ILE A 14 17.08 5.58 5.94
CA ILE A 14 17.34 6.45 7.09
C ILE A 14 16.37 7.62 7.07
N LYS A 15 15.71 7.86 8.21
CA LYS A 15 14.79 8.97 8.41
C LYS A 15 15.38 10.00 9.35
N GLY A 16 15.20 11.28 9.02
CA GLY A 16 15.58 12.39 9.88
C GLY A 16 14.56 12.64 10.99
N PRO A 17 14.86 13.51 11.95
CA PRO A 17 13.98 13.83 13.06
C PRO A 17 12.67 14.52 12.63
N PHE A 18 12.59 15.02 11.41
CA PHE A 18 11.40 15.57 10.78
C PHE A 18 10.49 14.51 10.14
N GLY A 19 10.82 13.20 10.24
CA GLY A 19 10.03 12.06 9.71
C GLY A 19 10.24 11.76 8.22
N GLY A 20 10.89 12.63 7.46
CA GLY A 20 11.24 12.45 6.05
C GLY A 20 12.56 11.71 5.83
N SER A 21 12.86 11.37 4.58
CA SER A 21 14.17 10.79 4.22
C SER A 21 15.27 11.82 4.41
N VAL A 22 16.45 11.36 4.88
CA VAL A 22 17.63 12.21 4.97
C VAL A 22 18.13 12.62 3.58
N GLU A 23 18.85 13.75 3.52
CA GLU A 23 19.46 14.25 2.30
C GLU A 23 20.53 13.30 1.76
N GLY A 24 20.82 13.37 0.44
CA GLY A 24 21.79 12.50 -0.23
C GLY A 24 23.21 12.61 0.35
N ASP A 25 23.61 13.79 0.81
CA ASP A 25 24.92 14.01 1.44
C ASP A 25 25.11 13.20 2.72
N PHE A 26 24.03 12.99 3.49
CA PHE A 26 24.06 12.15 4.67
C PHE A 26 24.30 10.68 4.33
N THR A 27 23.56 10.14 3.37
CA THR A 27 23.74 8.75 2.92
C THR A 27 25.12 8.54 2.31
N ALA A 28 25.60 9.47 1.49
CA ALA A 28 26.95 9.43 0.95
C ALA A 28 28.05 9.45 2.04
N ALA A 29 27.82 10.16 3.15
CA ALA A 29 28.75 10.14 4.28
C ALA A 29 28.78 8.78 4.99
N VAL A 30 27.62 8.11 5.12
CA VAL A 30 27.52 6.74 5.66
C VAL A 30 28.27 5.76 4.76
N GLU A 31 28.04 5.82 3.45
CA GLU A 31 28.71 4.95 2.46
C GLU A 31 30.23 5.11 2.49
N ARG A 32 30.73 6.35 2.54
CA ARG A 32 32.16 6.58 2.68
C ARG A 32 32.76 5.97 3.96
N ARG A 33 32.04 6.02 5.09
CA ARG A 33 32.48 5.38 6.33
C ARG A 33 32.49 3.86 6.23
N LEU A 34 31.49 3.28 5.60
CA LEU A 34 31.44 1.82 5.35
C LEU A 34 32.61 1.38 4.47
N ALA A 35 32.89 2.11 3.38
CA ALA A 35 34.01 1.82 2.49
C ALA A 35 35.39 1.96 3.20
N ALA A 36 35.49 2.82 4.20
CA ALA A 36 36.71 2.99 5.03
C ALA A 36 36.84 1.96 6.16
N GLY A 37 35.98 0.91 6.20
CA GLY A 37 36.03 -0.15 7.22
C GLY A 37 35.01 0.00 8.35
N GLY A 38 34.13 1.01 8.30
CA GLY A 38 33.01 1.17 9.20
C GLY A 38 33.38 1.34 10.68
N ILE A 39 32.43 0.97 11.56
CA ILE A 39 32.64 0.93 13.02
C ILE A 39 32.96 -0.50 13.42
N THR A 40 34.12 -0.73 14.01
CA THR A 40 34.60 -2.04 14.46
C THR A 40 34.20 -2.38 15.90
N ALA A 41 33.80 -1.38 16.68
CA ALA A 41 33.39 -1.59 18.07
C ALA A 41 31.92 -2.04 18.17
N PRO A 42 31.61 -3.11 18.92
CA PRO A 42 30.22 -3.53 19.11
C PRO A 42 29.47 -2.46 19.90
N ILE A 43 28.27 -2.10 19.42
CA ILE A 43 27.34 -1.23 20.15
C ILE A 43 26.76 -2.04 21.32
N LYS A 44 27.08 -1.65 22.56
CA LYS A 44 26.55 -2.27 23.79
C LYS A 44 25.28 -1.59 24.32
N ALA A 45 24.61 -0.78 23.50
CA ALA A 45 23.39 -0.11 23.91
C ALA A 45 22.18 -1.06 23.80
N GLU A 46 21.36 -1.11 24.83
CA GLU A 46 20.01 -1.67 24.69
C GLU A 46 19.18 -0.77 23.77
N VAL A 47 18.66 -1.36 22.70
CA VAL A 47 17.75 -0.66 21.80
C VAL A 47 16.32 -1.00 22.23
N PRO A 48 15.54 -0.01 22.72
CA PRO A 48 14.16 -0.27 23.11
C PRO A 48 13.35 -0.72 21.88
N ARG A 49 12.48 -1.70 22.11
CA ARG A 49 11.53 -2.12 21.09
C ARG A 49 10.40 -1.11 21.00
N PHE A 50 9.98 -0.79 19.79
CA PHE A 50 8.87 0.10 19.50
C PHE A 50 7.83 -0.64 18.64
N ASP A 51 6.57 -0.58 19.02
CA ASP A 51 5.46 -1.10 18.22
C ASP A 51 4.97 -0.06 17.22
N GLY A 52 5.73 0.13 16.13
CA GLY A 52 5.37 1.04 15.07
C GLY A 52 4.09 0.65 14.32
N ARG A 53 3.75 -0.64 14.29
CA ARG A 53 2.53 -1.12 13.65
C ARG A 53 1.28 -0.71 14.43
N GLY A 54 1.26 -0.96 15.74
CA GLY A 54 0.14 -0.57 16.61
C GLY A 54 -0.12 0.92 16.55
N GLU A 55 0.93 1.74 16.70
CA GLU A 55 0.82 3.21 16.60
C GLU A 55 0.29 3.68 15.23
N HIS A 56 0.73 3.06 14.14
CA HIS A 56 0.25 3.37 12.78
C HIS A 56 -1.24 3.05 12.65
N LEU A 57 -1.68 1.85 13.03
CA LEU A 57 -3.08 1.44 12.94
C LEU A 57 -3.98 2.31 13.82
N GLU A 58 -3.55 2.68 15.03
CA GLU A 58 -4.28 3.63 15.87
C GLU A 58 -4.39 5.01 15.22
N GLY A 59 -3.33 5.46 14.55
CA GLY A 59 -3.36 6.69 13.74
C GLY A 59 -4.42 6.65 12.63
N LEU A 60 -4.59 5.52 11.97
CA LEU A 60 -5.61 5.31 10.94
C LEU A 60 -7.01 5.24 11.55
N ARG A 61 -7.21 4.52 12.68
CA ARG A 61 -8.50 4.44 13.38
C ARG A 61 -9.04 5.81 13.79
N ARG A 62 -8.16 6.74 14.15
CA ARG A 62 -8.57 8.11 14.48
C ARG A 62 -9.00 8.95 13.27
N LYS A 63 -8.61 8.56 12.05
CA LYS A 63 -8.86 9.33 10.83
C LYS A 63 -9.98 8.75 9.96
N LEU A 64 -10.33 7.50 10.14
CA LEU A 64 -11.25 6.76 9.28
C LEU A 64 -12.46 6.29 10.08
N ASP A 65 -13.64 6.42 9.50
CA ASP A 65 -14.85 5.77 10.01
C ASP A 65 -14.89 4.33 9.49
N LEU A 66 -14.24 3.45 10.24
CA LEU A 66 -14.09 2.05 9.86
C LEU A 66 -15.42 1.27 9.94
N SER A 67 -16.33 1.67 10.87
CA SER A 67 -17.65 1.07 10.96
C SER A 67 -18.48 1.38 9.73
N ALA A 68 -18.55 2.65 9.33
CA ALA A 68 -19.28 3.04 8.13
C ALA A 68 -18.70 2.38 6.86
N LEU A 69 -17.37 2.17 6.80
CA LEU A 69 -16.73 1.47 5.69
C LEU A 69 -17.20 0.00 5.63
N VAL A 70 -17.12 -0.72 6.75
CA VAL A 70 -17.52 -2.13 6.81
C VAL A 70 -19.03 -2.30 6.56
N ASP A 71 -19.85 -1.44 7.14
CA ASP A 71 -21.31 -1.47 6.93
C ASP A 71 -21.67 -1.17 5.47
N GLY A 72 -20.96 -0.23 4.84
CA GLY A 72 -21.10 0.07 3.42
C GLY A 72 -20.78 -1.14 2.53
N LEU A 73 -19.68 -1.84 2.79
CA LEU A 73 -19.32 -3.06 2.06
C LEU A 73 -20.37 -4.16 2.23
N LYS A 74 -20.88 -4.37 3.45
CA LYS A 74 -21.96 -5.31 3.72
C LYS A 74 -23.26 -4.96 3.00
N ALA A 75 -23.63 -3.67 3.01
CA ALA A 75 -24.86 -3.20 2.40
C ALA A 75 -24.92 -3.44 0.89
N ILE A 76 -23.77 -3.40 0.21
CA ILE A 76 -23.68 -3.68 -1.24
C ILE A 76 -23.22 -5.11 -1.54
N ASN A 77 -23.10 -5.96 -0.51
CA ASN A 77 -22.62 -7.34 -0.62
C ASN A 77 -21.29 -7.45 -1.36
N LEU A 78 -20.36 -6.54 -1.09
CA LEU A 78 -19.04 -6.51 -1.73
C LEU A 78 -17.96 -7.08 -0.80
N LYS A 79 -17.21 -8.06 -1.28
CA LYS A 79 -16.04 -8.62 -0.60
C LYS A 79 -14.75 -7.93 -1.05
N VAL A 80 -13.86 -7.70 -0.13
CA VAL A 80 -12.50 -7.21 -0.41
C VAL A 80 -11.50 -8.32 -0.14
N ILE A 81 -10.74 -8.71 -1.16
CA ILE A 81 -9.67 -9.70 -1.05
C ILE A 81 -8.35 -8.94 -1.06
N VAL A 82 -7.62 -9.01 0.04
CA VAL A 82 -6.35 -8.31 0.23
C VAL A 82 -5.20 -9.27 0.01
N ASP A 83 -4.22 -8.83 -0.74
CA ASP A 83 -3.02 -9.59 -1.07
C ASP A 83 -1.78 -8.77 -0.68
N PRO A 84 -1.20 -9.00 0.48
CA PRO A 84 0.03 -8.34 0.91
C PRO A 84 1.30 -8.93 0.29
N MET A 85 1.20 -9.90 -0.62
CA MET A 85 2.34 -10.55 -1.29
C MET A 85 3.41 -11.06 -0.31
N HIS A 86 2.99 -11.65 0.83
CA HIS A 86 3.86 -12.07 1.95
C HIS A 86 4.66 -10.92 2.60
N GLY A 87 4.33 -9.67 2.30
CA GLY A 87 5.04 -8.46 2.73
C GLY A 87 4.60 -7.93 4.09
N SER A 88 5.07 -6.73 4.42
CA SER A 88 4.85 -6.08 5.72
C SER A 88 3.40 -5.67 5.97
N ALA A 89 2.58 -5.53 4.91
CA ALA A 89 1.15 -5.24 5.02
C ALA A 89 0.30 -6.43 5.49
N ALA A 90 0.89 -7.64 5.60
CA ALA A 90 0.19 -8.85 6.05
C ALA A 90 -0.49 -8.65 7.40
N GLY A 91 -1.79 -8.93 7.47
CA GLY A 91 -2.63 -8.74 8.63
C GLY A 91 -3.00 -7.29 8.97
N CYS A 92 -2.43 -6.28 8.29
CA CYS A 92 -2.69 -4.87 8.62
C CYS A 92 -4.14 -4.47 8.38
N VAL A 93 -4.73 -4.87 7.26
CA VAL A 93 -6.10 -4.48 6.91
C VAL A 93 -7.11 -5.18 7.82
N THR A 94 -6.94 -6.47 8.05
CA THR A 94 -7.82 -7.25 8.94
C THR A 94 -7.72 -6.79 10.39
N GLU A 95 -6.52 -6.47 10.87
CA GLU A 95 -6.31 -5.91 12.21
C GLU A 95 -6.89 -4.48 12.34
N LEU A 96 -6.72 -3.64 11.31
CA LEU A 96 -7.28 -2.28 11.29
C LEU A 96 -8.80 -2.32 11.42
N LEU A 97 -9.46 -3.15 10.59
CA LEU A 97 -10.92 -3.23 10.53
C LEU A 97 -11.53 -4.05 11.68
N GLY A 98 -10.76 -4.97 12.25
CA GLY A 98 -11.18 -5.80 13.38
C GLY A 98 -12.24 -6.85 13.03
N PRO A 99 -12.81 -7.52 14.08
CA PRO A 99 -13.72 -8.64 13.89
C PRO A 99 -15.00 -8.32 13.11
N GLN A 100 -15.42 -7.07 13.09
CA GLN A 100 -16.61 -6.61 12.36
C GLN A 100 -16.49 -6.80 10.84
N ALA A 101 -15.26 -6.89 10.31
CA ALA A 101 -15.00 -7.12 8.90
C ALA A 101 -14.96 -8.61 8.52
N ALA A 102 -15.20 -9.53 9.46
CA ALA A 102 -15.24 -10.95 9.16
C ALA A 102 -16.30 -11.26 8.09
N GLY A 103 -15.89 -12.05 7.09
CA GLY A 103 -16.72 -12.38 5.93
C GLY A 103 -16.79 -11.31 4.85
N VAL A 104 -16.35 -10.09 5.11
CA VAL A 104 -16.30 -8.98 4.15
C VAL A 104 -14.88 -8.78 3.61
N VAL A 105 -13.88 -8.96 4.47
CA VAL A 105 -12.46 -8.86 4.12
C VAL A 105 -11.79 -10.21 4.32
N GLU A 106 -11.01 -10.62 3.34
CA GLU A 106 -10.20 -11.84 3.37
C GLU A 106 -8.79 -11.50 2.91
N GLU A 107 -7.79 -12.08 3.56
CA GLU A 107 -6.39 -11.95 3.10
C GLU A 107 -5.89 -13.26 2.50
N ILE A 108 -5.16 -13.16 1.40
CA ILE A 108 -4.39 -14.24 0.78
C ILE A 108 -2.91 -13.89 0.87
N ARG A 109 -2.02 -14.88 0.82
CA ARG A 109 -0.55 -14.66 0.91
C ARG A 109 -0.14 -13.76 2.10
N SER A 110 -0.82 -13.94 3.25
CA SER A 110 -0.53 -13.18 4.48
C SER A 110 0.42 -13.90 5.44
N ASP A 111 0.79 -15.15 5.16
CA ASP A 111 1.81 -15.89 5.87
C ASP A 111 3.21 -15.33 5.58
N ARG A 112 4.13 -15.52 6.55
CA ARG A 112 5.50 -15.06 6.38
C ARG A 112 6.27 -16.00 5.44
N ASP A 113 6.55 -15.54 4.23
CA ASP A 113 7.46 -16.19 3.30
C ASP A 113 8.62 -15.26 2.92
N PRO A 114 9.87 -15.54 3.35
CA PRO A 114 11.03 -14.73 3.00
C PRO A 114 11.35 -14.69 1.50
N LEU A 115 10.82 -15.63 0.73
CA LEU A 115 11.01 -15.69 -0.73
C LEU A 115 9.84 -15.10 -1.51
N PHE A 116 8.82 -14.54 -0.83
CA PHE A 116 7.65 -13.90 -1.44
C PHE A 116 6.90 -14.80 -2.46
N GLY A 117 6.81 -16.10 -2.18
CA GLY A 117 6.21 -17.05 -3.10
C GLY A 117 7.04 -17.30 -4.37
N GLY A 118 8.33 -16.96 -4.34
CA GLY A 118 9.26 -17.13 -5.48
C GLY A 118 9.17 -16.04 -6.54
N HIS A 119 8.51 -14.92 -6.25
CA HIS A 119 8.37 -13.78 -7.15
C HIS A 119 8.68 -12.46 -6.43
N PRO A 120 9.13 -11.41 -7.14
CA PRO A 120 9.21 -10.08 -6.55
C PRO A 120 7.85 -9.65 -5.98
N PRO A 121 7.79 -9.09 -4.78
CA PRO A 121 6.54 -8.60 -4.18
C PRO A 121 6.17 -7.24 -4.79
N GLU A 122 5.87 -7.25 -6.07
CA GLU A 122 5.52 -6.06 -6.85
C GLU A 122 4.09 -6.18 -7.39
N PRO A 123 3.21 -5.18 -7.19
CA PRO A 123 1.81 -5.23 -7.56
C PRO A 123 1.61 -5.01 -9.07
N LEU A 124 2.15 -5.93 -9.87
CA LEU A 124 2.04 -5.95 -11.33
C LEU A 124 1.24 -7.16 -11.80
N ALA A 125 0.51 -7.01 -12.89
CA ALA A 125 -0.38 -8.01 -13.44
C ALA A 125 0.20 -9.44 -13.53
N PRO A 126 1.48 -9.69 -13.93
CA PRO A 126 2.04 -11.04 -13.98
C PRO A 126 2.07 -11.79 -12.64
N TYR A 127 2.10 -11.06 -11.51
CA TYR A 127 2.23 -11.63 -10.17
C TYR A 127 0.89 -11.79 -9.42
N LEU A 128 -0.23 -11.41 -10.07
CA LEU A 128 -1.55 -11.34 -9.44
C LEU A 128 -2.47 -12.53 -9.77
N GLY A 129 -1.95 -13.58 -10.38
CA GLY A 129 -2.75 -14.74 -10.79
C GLY A 129 -3.61 -15.32 -9.66
N GLY A 130 -3.06 -15.43 -8.45
CA GLY A 130 -3.79 -15.90 -7.26
C GLY A 130 -4.92 -14.96 -6.84
N LEU A 131 -4.64 -13.65 -6.79
CA LEU A 131 -5.65 -12.64 -6.45
C LEU A 131 -6.77 -12.60 -7.48
N ILE A 132 -6.43 -12.59 -8.78
CA ILE A 132 -7.40 -12.62 -9.88
C ILE A 132 -8.30 -13.85 -9.80
N ALA A 133 -7.72 -15.03 -9.52
CA ALA A 133 -8.48 -16.26 -9.37
C ALA A 133 -9.43 -16.20 -8.17
N ALA A 134 -8.97 -15.69 -7.02
CA ALA A 134 -9.79 -15.55 -5.82
C ALA A 134 -10.96 -14.57 -6.02
N VAL A 135 -10.72 -13.42 -6.66
CA VAL A 135 -11.78 -12.45 -7.01
C VAL A 135 -12.82 -13.08 -7.92
N LYS A 136 -12.40 -13.75 -9.01
CA LYS A 136 -13.32 -14.42 -9.94
C LYS A 136 -14.12 -15.54 -9.27
N ALA A 137 -13.48 -16.31 -8.41
CA ALA A 137 -14.14 -17.40 -7.69
C ALA A 137 -15.24 -16.86 -6.75
N SER A 138 -14.97 -15.80 -5.99
CA SER A 138 -15.95 -15.15 -5.12
C SER A 138 -17.14 -14.60 -5.93
N THR A 139 -16.86 -13.89 -7.02
CA THR A 139 -17.90 -13.32 -7.89
C THR A 139 -18.74 -14.42 -8.55
N ALA A 140 -18.13 -15.49 -9.02
CA ALA A 140 -18.85 -16.64 -9.59
C ALA A 140 -19.71 -17.38 -8.55
N ALA A 141 -19.33 -17.34 -7.27
CA ALA A 141 -20.12 -17.88 -6.16
C ALA A 141 -21.28 -16.95 -5.71
N GLY A 142 -21.49 -15.82 -6.39
CA GLY A 142 -22.58 -14.88 -6.10
C GLY A 142 -22.23 -13.77 -5.13
N THR A 143 -20.96 -13.65 -4.72
CA THR A 143 -20.46 -12.54 -3.90
C THR A 143 -19.45 -11.72 -4.71
N PRO A 144 -19.85 -10.57 -5.29
CA PRO A 144 -18.91 -9.70 -5.97
C PRO A 144 -17.70 -9.37 -5.10
N ALA A 145 -16.52 -9.40 -5.68
CA ALA A 145 -15.31 -9.11 -4.94
C ALA A 145 -14.40 -8.18 -5.72
N VAL A 146 -13.63 -7.39 -4.99
CA VAL A 146 -12.49 -6.61 -5.52
C VAL A 146 -11.22 -7.06 -4.82
N GLY A 147 -10.10 -7.03 -5.55
CA GLY A 147 -8.79 -7.34 -5.01
C GLY A 147 -8.00 -6.06 -4.72
N LEU A 148 -7.32 -6.02 -3.59
CA LEU A 148 -6.32 -5.00 -3.26
C LEU A 148 -4.97 -5.70 -3.05
N VAL A 149 -3.93 -5.21 -3.69
CA VAL A 149 -2.58 -5.80 -3.58
C VAL A 149 -1.57 -4.74 -3.15
N PHE A 150 -0.72 -5.11 -2.19
CA PHE A 150 0.36 -4.26 -1.68
C PHE A 150 1.72 -4.81 -2.12
N ASP A 151 2.71 -3.94 -2.23
CA ASP A 151 4.09 -4.38 -2.43
C ASP A 151 4.75 -4.84 -1.12
N GLY A 152 6.01 -5.25 -1.19
CA GLY A 152 6.71 -5.89 -0.06
C GLY A 152 6.85 -5.04 1.19
N ASP A 153 7.02 -3.73 1.10
CA ASP A 153 7.04 -2.81 2.26
C ASP A 153 5.72 -2.05 2.47
N GLY A 154 4.71 -2.30 1.61
CA GLY A 154 3.34 -1.84 1.79
C GLY A 154 3.12 -0.37 1.45
N ASP A 155 4.03 0.28 0.71
CA ASP A 155 3.91 1.69 0.33
C ASP A 155 3.28 1.91 -1.06
N ARG A 156 3.06 0.83 -1.83
CA ARG A 156 2.36 0.83 -3.11
C ARG A 156 1.14 -0.08 -3.08
N ILE A 157 0.11 0.32 -3.83
CA ILE A 157 -1.14 -0.42 -3.95
C ILE A 157 -1.61 -0.47 -5.40
N ALA A 158 -2.18 -1.59 -5.80
CA ALA A 158 -2.96 -1.73 -7.02
C ALA A 158 -4.24 -2.52 -6.72
N ALA A 159 -5.13 -2.65 -7.71
CA ALA A 159 -6.39 -3.35 -7.52
C ALA A 159 -6.71 -4.30 -8.68
N VAL A 160 -7.66 -5.19 -8.39
CA VAL A 160 -8.34 -6.05 -9.36
C VAL A 160 -9.84 -5.81 -9.21
N ASP A 161 -10.52 -5.50 -10.33
CA ASP A 161 -11.98 -5.31 -10.31
C ASP A 161 -12.73 -6.66 -10.21
N GLU A 162 -14.05 -6.60 -10.04
CA GLU A 162 -14.93 -7.77 -9.86
C GLU A 162 -14.95 -8.73 -11.06
N THR A 163 -14.46 -8.28 -12.22
CA THR A 163 -14.30 -9.12 -13.43
C THR A 163 -12.95 -9.84 -13.46
N GLY A 164 -12.05 -9.51 -12.52
CA GLY A 164 -10.67 -10.00 -12.47
C GLY A 164 -9.71 -9.20 -13.35
N ARG A 165 -10.09 -7.98 -13.78
CA ARG A 165 -9.22 -7.10 -14.55
C ARG A 165 -8.32 -6.31 -13.62
N PHE A 166 -7.05 -6.25 -13.95
CA PHE A 166 -6.06 -5.44 -13.24
C PHE A 166 -6.32 -3.95 -13.42
N CYS A 167 -6.41 -3.23 -12.30
CA CYS A 167 -6.54 -1.79 -12.23
C CYS A 167 -5.21 -1.19 -11.76
N SER A 168 -4.45 -0.66 -12.69
CA SER A 168 -3.18 0.00 -12.39
C SER A 168 -3.38 1.30 -11.62
N THR A 169 -2.32 1.80 -11.00
CA THR A 169 -2.30 3.12 -10.34
C THR A 169 -2.76 4.24 -11.29
N GLN A 170 -2.49 4.11 -12.60
CA GLN A 170 -2.94 5.08 -13.61
C GLN A 170 -4.48 5.16 -13.75
N LEU A 171 -5.21 4.13 -13.34
CA LEU A 171 -6.67 4.14 -13.25
C LEU A 171 -7.15 4.47 -11.83
N LEU A 172 -6.49 3.95 -10.81
CA LEU A 172 -6.90 4.16 -9.42
C LEU A 172 -6.78 5.62 -8.99
N MET A 173 -5.71 6.30 -9.40
CA MET A 173 -5.50 7.70 -9.03
C MET A 173 -6.60 8.64 -9.58
N PRO A 174 -7.01 8.57 -10.85
CA PRO A 174 -8.17 9.33 -11.34
C PRO A 174 -9.46 9.03 -10.58
N LEU A 175 -9.73 7.75 -10.24
CA LEU A 175 -10.91 7.38 -9.43
C LEU A 175 -10.86 8.01 -8.03
N LEU A 176 -9.70 7.99 -7.38
CA LEU A 176 -9.51 8.65 -6.09
C LEU A 176 -9.66 10.17 -6.19
N ILE A 177 -9.14 10.80 -7.24
CA ILE A 177 -9.31 12.24 -7.48
C ILE A 177 -10.80 12.58 -7.60
N ASP A 178 -11.56 11.84 -8.42
CA ASP A 178 -13.00 12.05 -8.55
C ASP A 178 -13.72 11.85 -7.22
N HIS A 179 -13.43 10.77 -6.51
CA HIS A 179 -14.04 10.48 -5.22
C HIS A 179 -13.77 11.57 -4.18
N LEU A 180 -12.50 11.97 -4.02
CA LEU A 180 -12.10 12.95 -3.02
C LEU A 180 -12.66 14.37 -3.36
N ALA A 181 -12.66 14.73 -4.64
CA ALA A 181 -13.15 16.02 -5.07
C ALA A 181 -14.68 16.11 -5.08
N ARG A 182 -15.37 15.11 -5.63
CA ARG A 182 -16.81 15.10 -5.85
C ARG A 182 -17.59 14.57 -4.66
N ALA A 183 -17.26 13.35 -4.19
CA ALA A 183 -18.03 12.69 -3.13
C ALA A 183 -17.65 13.20 -1.74
N ARG A 184 -16.36 13.44 -1.48
CA ARG A 184 -15.86 13.90 -0.19
C ARG A 184 -15.70 15.42 -0.13
N GLN A 185 -15.81 16.12 -1.26
CA GLN A 185 -15.69 17.59 -1.38
C GLN A 185 -14.44 18.17 -0.69
N LEU A 186 -13.35 17.40 -0.66
CA LEU A 186 -12.10 17.84 -0.06
C LEU A 186 -11.52 18.99 -0.87
N PRO A 187 -11.09 20.10 -0.21
CA PRO A 187 -10.44 21.19 -0.89
C PRO A 187 -9.02 20.81 -1.33
N GLY A 188 -8.43 21.62 -2.22
CA GLY A 188 -7.03 21.52 -2.59
C GLY A 188 -6.80 21.35 -4.09
N ALA A 189 -5.51 21.33 -4.45
CA ALA A 189 -5.03 21.06 -5.81
C ALA A 189 -4.58 19.61 -5.93
N VAL A 190 -4.51 19.12 -7.16
CA VAL A 190 -3.90 17.82 -7.49
C VAL A 190 -2.44 18.07 -7.90
N VAL A 191 -1.52 17.39 -7.24
CA VAL A 191 -0.10 17.40 -7.61
C VAL A 191 0.24 16.06 -8.23
N LYS A 192 0.82 16.06 -9.42
CA LYS A 192 1.28 14.85 -10.11
C LYS A 192 2.68 15.04 -10.67
N THR A 193 3.37 13.95 -10.90
CA THR A 193 4.64 13.93 -11.64
C THR A 193 4.39 13.66 -13.13
N VAL A 194 5.39 13.88 -13.96
CA VAL A 194 5.33 13.61 -15.42
C VAL A 194 4.99 12.15 -15.75
N SER A 195 5.29 11.20 -14.83
CA SER A 195 4.97 9.78 -14.99
C SER A 195 3.48 9.47 -14.75
N GLY A 196 2.73 10.39 -14.15
CA GLY A 196 1.30 10.23 -13.93
C GLY A 196 0.49 10.37 -15.22
N SER A 197 -0.55 9.53 -15.39
CA SER A 197 -1.46 9.59 -16.54
C SER A 197 -2.07 10.98 -16.69
N ASP A 198 -2.24 11.43 -17.94
CA ASP A 198 -2.96 12.67 -18.26
C ASP A 198 -4.45 12.59 -17.83
N LEU A 199 -4.99 11.39 -17.67
CA LEU A 199 -6.34 11.19 -17.14
C LEU A 199 -6.49 11.80 -15.74
N MET A 200 -5.44 11.83 -14.91
CA MET A 200 -5.46 12.50 -13.61
C MET A 200 -5.74 14.00 -13.76
N ARG A 201 -5.09 14.65 -14.73
CA ARG A 201 -5.33 16.07 -15.03
C ARG A 201 -6.75 16.29 -15.52
N LEU A 202 -7.19 15.50 -16.51
CA LEU A 202 -8.54 15.63 -17.06
C LEU A 202 -9.64 15.50 -16.01
N VAL A 203 -9.53 14.50 -15.13
CA VAL A 203 -10.49 14.29 -14.04
C VAL A 203 -10.43 15.44 -13.03
N ALA A 204 -9.22 15.88 -12.64
CA ALA A 204 -9.08 16.98 -11.69
C ALA A 204 -9.69 18.29 -12.23
N GLU A 205 -9.42 18.64 -13.49
CA GLU A 205 -9.97 19.82 -14.16
C GLU A 205 -11.50 19.74 -14.28
N ALA A 206 -12.06 18.56 -14.62
CA ALA A 206 -13.51 18.34 -14.66
C ALA A 206 -14.17 18.54 -13.29
N GLN A 207 -13.44 18.35 -12.19
CA GLN A 207 -13.88 18.64 -10.82
C GLN A 207 -13.49 20.06 -10.36
N GLY A 208 -13.04 20.94 -11.26
CA GLY A 208 -12.65 22.32 -10.96
C GLY A 208 -11.40 22.42 -10.09
N ARG A 209 -10.52 21.42 -10.10
CA ARG A 209 -9.30 21.41 -9.30
C ARG A 209 -8.11 21.89 -10.10
N LYS A 210 -7.26 22.72 -9.47
CA LYS A 210 -5.97 23.10 -10.05
C LYS A 210 -5.05 21.88 -10.08
N VAL A 211 -4.30 21.74 -11.17
CA VAL A 211 -3.28 20.69 -11.32
C VAL A 211 -1.90 21.31 -11.34
N LEU A 212 -0.98 20.76 -10.58
CA LEU A 212 0.44 21.09 -10.56
C LEU A 212 1.21 19.85 -11.01
N GLU A 213 2.01 20.00 -12.05
CA GLU A 213 2.89 18.93 -12.55
C GLU A 213 4.34 19.26 -12.17
N LEU A 214 5.06 18.27 -11.59
CA LEU A 214 6.44 18.36 -11.14
C LEU A 214 7.36 17.52 -12.03
#